data_2f2cc7fe515f0664a651de962e5a0465
#
_entry.id   2f2cc7fe515f0664a651de962e5a0465
#
_cell.length_a   1.000
_cell.length_b   1.000
_cell.length_c   1.000
_cell.angle_alpha   90.00
_cell.angle_beta   90.00
_cell.angle_gamma   90.00
#
_symmetry.space_group_name_H-M   'P 1'
#
loop_
_entity.id
_entity.type
_entity.pdbx_description
1 polymer ?
#
loop_
_entity_poly.entity_id
_entity_poly.type
_entity_poly.pdbx_seq_one_letter_code
_entity_poly.pdbx_strand_id
1 'polypeptide(L)'
;DPDLDALNQKIYEKITTKARNLVATGDEIATEYGIPVVNKRISVTPIALVGGAACKKPEDFVTIARTLDKCAKEVGVNFIGGYSALVSKGMTPAEELLIRSIPQAMAETERVCSSVNVGSTKTGINMDAVKLMGEIILATAEATKDQDSL
;
A
#
# COMPACT_ATOMS: atom_id res chain seq x y z
N ASP A 1 10.87 11.66 -7.34
CA ASP A 1 10.41 12.57 -8.38
C ASP A 1 9.41 13.55 -7.77
N PRO A 2 9.56 14.86 -7.95
CA PRO A 2 8.61 15.84 -7.40
C PRO A 2 7.31 15.95 -8.23
N ASP A 3 7.30 15.38 -9.43
CA ASP A 3 6.13 15.31 -10.31
C ASP A 3 5.34 14.03 -10.00
N LEU A 4 4.09 14.20 -9.55
CA LEU A 4 3.22 13.10 -9.13
C LEU A 4 2.79 12.21 -10.31
N ASP A 5 2.53 12.78 -11.47
CA ASP A 5 2.12 12.03 -12.66
C ASP A 5 3.27 11.19 -13.19
N ALA A 6 4.46 11.80 -13.29
CA ALA A 6 5.67 11.08 -13.66
C ALA A 6 6.03 9.98 -12.64
N LEU A 7 5.79 10.21 -11.35
CA LEU A 7 5.98 9.20 -10.31
C LEU A 7 5.02 8.03 -10.49
N ASN A 8 3.74 8.30 -10.67
CA ASN A 8 2.72 7.27 -10.90
C ASN A 8 3.02 6.44 -12.14
N GLN A 9 3.45 7.07 -13.24
CA GLN A 9 3.86 6.37 -14.45
C GLN A 9 5.05 5.43 -14.22
N LYS A 10 6.08 5.89 -13.51
CA LYS A 10 7.25 5.07 -13.17
C LYS A 10 6.90 3.88 -12.27
N ILE A 11 6.01 4.08 -11.29
CA ILE A 11 5.50 3.00 -10.43
C ILE A 11 4.79 1.95 -11.29
N TYR A 12 3.88 2.38 -12.15
CA TYR A 12 3.13 1.51 -13.04
C TYR A 12 4.06 0.69 -13.94
N GLU A 13 4.93 1.33 -14.69
CA GLU A 13 5.88 0.67 -15.59
C GLU A 13 6.78 -0.34 -14.86
N LYS A 14 7.29 0.04 -13.69
CA LYS A 14 8.17 -0.83 -12.92
C LYS A 14 7.45 -2.08 -12.43
N ILE A 15 6.25 -1.95 -11.88
CA ILE A 15 5.49 -3.08 -11.33
C ILE A 15 5.06 -4.01 -12.46
N THR A 16 4.41 -3.49 -13.51
CA THR A 16 3.88 -4.28 -14.62
C THR A 16 5.00 -5.00 -15.38
N THR A 17 6.17 -4.38 -15.52
CA THR A 17 7.33 -5.01 -16.15
C THR A 17 7.96 -6.09 -15.29
N LYS A 18 8.19 -5.81 -13.99
CA LYS A 18 8.94 -6.72 -13.12
C LYS A 18 8.11 -7.90 -12.64
N ALA A 19 6.81 -7.72 -12.44
CA ALA A 19 5.91 -8.74 -11.92
C ALA A 19 5.11 -9.48 -13.01
N ARG A 20 5.33 -9.19 -14.29
CA ARG A 20 4.53 -9.72 -15.41
C ARG A 20 4.38 -11.25 -15.44
N ASN A 21 5.37 -11.97 -14.97
CA ASN A 21 5.39 -13.44 -14.98
C ASN A 21 4.98 -14.07 -13.64
N LEU A 22 4.73 -13.27 -12.60
CA LEU A 22 4.53 -13.77 -11.23
C LEU A 22 3.38 -14.77 -11.15
N VAL A 23 2.25 -14.44 -11.73
CA VAL A 23 1.04 -15.28 -11.68
C VAL A 23 1.25 -16.58 -12.46
N ALA A 24 1.74 -16.48 -13.70
CA ALA A 24 2.01 -17.65 -14.54
C ALA A 24 3.00 -18.61 -13.86
N THR A 25 4.11 -18.09 -13.32
CA THR A 25 5.08 -18.92 -12.59
C THR A 25 4.46 -19.58 -11.35
N GLY A 26 3.61 -18.88 -10.62
CA GLY A 26 2.90 -19.46 -9.48
C GLY A 26 1.94 -20.60 -9.87
N ASP A 27 1.27 -20.47 -11.02
CA ASP A 27 0.36 -21.49 -11.54
C ASP A 27 1.13 -22.73 -12.09
N GLU A 28 2.29 -22.52 -12.73
CA GLU A 28 3.19 -23.58 -13.14
C GLU A 28 3.69 -24.40 -11.94
N ILE A 29 4.13 -23.72 -10.88
CA ILE A 29 4.58 -24.36 -9.64
C ILE A 29 3.44 -25.17 -9.00
N ALA A 30 2.23 -24.58 -8.93
CA ALA A 30 1.07 -25.29 -8.39
C ALA A 30 0.76 -26.57 -9.17
N THR A 31 0.89 -26.53 -10.48
CA THR A 31 0.66 -27.68 -11.36
C THR A 31 1.75 -28.73 -11.22
N GLU A 32 3.02 -28.33 -11.22
CA GLU A 32 4.17 -29.22 -11.14
C GLU A 32 4.23 -30.00 -9.83
N TYR A 33 3.95 -29.31 -8.71
CA TYR A 33 4.08 -29.92 -7.37
C TYR A 33 2.75 -30.40 -6.78
N GLY A 34 1.63 -30.17 -7.45
CA GLY A 34 0.29 -30.51 -6.95
C GLY A 34 -0.10 -29.73 -5.67
N ILE A 35 0.46 -28.57 -5.46
CA ILE A 35 0.24 -27.71 -4.28
C ILE A 35 -0.54 -26.47 -4.69
N PRO A 36 -1.69 -26.15 -4.06
CA PRO A 36 -2.43 -24.95 -4.42
C PRO A 36 -1.68 -23.68 -4.00
N VAL A 37 -1.32 -22.82 -4.97
CA VAL A 37 -0.82 -21.47 -4.71
C VAL A 37 -2.01 -20.52 -4.66
N VAL A 38 -2.65 -20.42 -3.49
CA VAL A 38 -3.92 -19.71 -3.32
C VAL A 38 -3.79 -18.18 -3.35
N ASN A 39 -2.63 -17.64 -3.00
CA ASN A 39 -2.39 -16.19 -3.01
C ASN A 39 -1.05 -15.85 -3.66
N LYS A 40 -1.11 -14.92 -4.62
CA LYS A 40 0.07 -14.30 -5.22
C LYS A 40 0.07 -12.83 -4.85
N ARG A 41 1.15 -12.33 -4.28
CA ARG A 41 1.23 -10.99 -3.69
C ARG A 41 2.48 -10.25 -4.15
N ILE A 42 2.36 -8.92 -4.24
CA ILE A 42 3.50 -8.02 -4.44
C ILE A 42 3.67 -7.17 -3.20
N SER A 43 4.91 -6.88 -2.83
CA SER A 43 5.24 -5.86 -1.83
C SER A 43 6.17 -4.83 -2.44
N VAL A 44 5.86 -3.56 -2.23
CA VAL A 44 6.68 -2.44 -2.69
C VAL A 44 7.34 -1.72 -1.51
N THR A 45 8.34 -0.90 -1.80
CA THR A 45 8.93 0.02 -0.82
C THR A 45 7.84 0.89 -0.20
N PRO A 46 7.88 1.19 1.11
CA PRO A 46 6.89 2.04 1.76
C PRO A 46 6.59 3.30 0.97
N ILE A 47 5.33 3.47 0.61
CA ILE A 47 4.90 4.56 -0.30
C ILE A 47 5.11 5.94 0.35
N ALA A 48 5.10 6.05 1.68
CA ALA A 48 5.45 7.30 2.35
C ALA A 48 6.86 7.79 1.98
N LEU A 49 7.83 6.88 1.79
CA LEU A 49 9.18 7.21 1.34
C LEU A 49 9.23 7.54 -0.16
N VAL A 50 8.50 6.79 -0.96
CA VAL A 50 8.49 6.96 -2.43
C VAL A 50 7.79 8.25 -2.84
N GLY A 51 6.62 8.53 -2.22
CA GLY A 51 5.76 9.66 -2.55
C GLY A 51 6.12 10.98 -1.85
N GLY A 52 6.99 10.94 -0.83
CA GLY A 52 7.22 12.08 0.06
C GLY A 52 7.67 13.38 -0.63
N ALA A 53 8.35 13.29 -1.76
CA ALA A 53 8.78 14.48 -2.54
C ALA A 53 7.66 15.03 -3.44
N ALA A 54 6.75 14.19 -3.91
CA ALA A 54 5.70 14.54 -4.87
C ALA A 54 4.38 14.94 -4.18
N CYS A 55 4.02 14.24 -3.09
CA CYS A 55 2.75 14.42 -2.41
C CYS A 55 2.78 15.61 -1.44
N LYS A 56 1.79 16.50 -1.54
CA LYS A 56 1.65 17.69 -0.69
C LYS A 56 0.38 17.64 0.16
N LYS A 57 -0.55 16.75 -0.13
CA LYS A 57 -1.81 16.55 0.56
C LYS A 57 -2.19 15.06 0.54
N PRO A 58 -3.10 14.60 1.44
CA PRO A 58 -3.49 13.18 1.49
C PRO A 58 -4.00 12.62 0.17
N GLU A 59 -4.77 13.41 -0.60
CA GLU A 59 -5.35 12.98 -1.88
C GLU A 59 -4.29 12.62 -2.93
N ASP A 60 -3.10 13.24 -2.85
CA ASP A 60 -1.99 12.92 -3.75
C ASP A 60 -1.52 11.47 -3.52
N PHE A 61 -1.47 11.02 -2.27
CA PHE A 61 -1.17 9.63 -1.94
C PHE A 61 -2.27 8.67 -2.41
N VAL A 62 -3.54 9.08 -2.39
CA VAL A 62 -4.65 8.26 -2.92
C VAL A 62 -4.46 7.98 -4.41
N THR A 63 -3.92 8.91 -5.20
CA THR A 63 -3.62 8.65 -6.62
C THR A 63 -2.58 7.54 -6.79
N ILE A 64 -1.60 7.46 -5.89
CA ILE A 64 -0.62 6.37 -5.88
C ILE A 64 -1.30 5.05 -5.50
N ALA A 65 -2.21 5.04 -4.53
CA ALA A 65 -2.98 3.84 -4.17
C ALA A 65 -3.78 3.31 -5.37
N ARG A 66 -4.46 4.19 -6.11
CA ARG A 66 -5.18 3.80 -7.34
C ARG A 66 -4.23 3.22 -8.41
N THR A 67 -3.03 3.77 -8.54
CA THR A 67 -2.00 3.25 -9.45
C THR A 67 -1.56 1.85 -9.02
N LEU A 68 -1.34 1.61 -7.73
CA LEU A 68 -1.00 0.29 -7.20
C LEU A 68 -2.12 -0.73 -7.44
N ASP A 69 -3.38 -0.34 -7.21
CA ASP A 69 -4.55 -1.19 -7.45
C ASP A 69 -4.68 -1.58 -8.94
N LYS A 70 -4.49 -0.60 -9.83
CA LYS A 70 -4.43 -0.84 -11.28
C LYS A 70 -3.33 -1.83 -11.64
N CYS A 71 -2.13 -1.67 -11.10
CA CYS A 71 -1.03 -2.61 -11.34
C CYS A 71 -1.37 -4.01 -10.85
N ALA A 72 -1.94 -4.14 -9.65
CA ALA A 72 -2.32 -5.43 -9.06
C ALA A 72 -3.37 -6.15 -9.93
N LYS A 73 -4.36 -5.42 -10.43
CA LYS A 73 -5.38 -5.95 -11.34
C LYS A 73 -4.79 -6.39 -12.68
N GLU A 74 -3.89 -5.61 -13.26
CA GLU A 74 -3.27 -5.92 -14.54
C GLU A 74 -2.33 -7.12 -14.47
N VAL A 75 -1.50 -7.20 -13.43
CA VAL A 75 -0.60 -8.35 -13.20
C VAL A 75 -1.37 -9.58 -12.74
N GLY A 76 -2.58 -9.42 -12.19
CA GLY A 76 -3.44 -10.51 -11.74
C GLY A 76 -3.12 -11.00 -10.32
N VAL A 77 -2.37 -10.25 -9.52
CA VAL A 77 -2.08 -10.62 -8.12
C VAL A 77 -3.28 -10.34 -7.21
N ASN A 78 -3.41 -11.11 -6.14
CA ASN A 78 -4.51 -10.97 -5.18
C ASN A 78 -4.37 -9.69 -4.35
N PHE A 79 -3.13 -9.37 -3.92
CA PHE A 79 -2.84 -8.21 -3.06
C PHE A 79 -1.53 -7.54 -3.46
N ILE A 80 -1.48 -6.22 -3.25
CA ILE A 80 -0.27 -5.41 -3.30
C ILE A 80 -0.10 -4.66 -1.99
N GLY A 81 0.97 -4.98 -1.27
CA GLY A 81 1.35 -4.31 -0.01
C GLY A 81 2.41 -3.24 -0.24
N GLY A 82 2.55 -2.35 0.74
CA GLY A 82 3.53 -1.27 0.72
C GLY A 82 2.90 0.12 0.74
N TYR A 83 1.57 0.24 0.76
CA TYR A 83 0.92 1.50 1.09
C TYR A 83 1.07 1.76 2.59
N SER A 84 2.28 2.13 2.98
CA SER A 84 2.75 2.05 4.37
C SER A 84 3.65 3.21 4.77
N ALA A 85 3.74 3.41 6.09
CA ALA A 85 4.65 4.35 6.75
C ALA A 85 5.38 3.69 7.91
N LEU A 86 6.61 4.12 8.18
CA LEU A 86 7.49 3.58 9.22
C LEU A 86 7.78 4.69 10.24
N VAL A 87 6.92 4.85 11.23
CA VAL A 87 6.92 5.99 12.15
C VAL A 87 7.40 5.67 13.57
N SER A 88 8.06 4.53 13.76
CA SER A 88 8.54 4.09 15.08
C SER A 88 9.58 5.03 15.72
N LYS A 89 10.34 5.76 14.91
CA LYS A 89 11.38 6.72 15.38
C LYS A 89 10.92 8.18 15.34
N GLY A 90 9.70 8.43 14.94
CA GLY A 90 9.15 9.75 14.67
C GLY A 90 8.38 9.74 13.35
N MET A 91 7.57 10.74 13.13
CA MET A 91 6.69 10.86 11.97
C MET A 91 7.03 12.12 11.19
N THR A 92 7.36 11.96 9.91
CA THR A 92 7.56 13.07 8.99
C THR A 92 6.23 13.60 8.47
N PRO A 93 6.17 14.83 7.94
CA PRO A 93 4.95 15.35 7.32
C PRO A 93 4.40 14.45 6.19
N ALA A 94 5.27 13.87 5.38
CA ALA A 94 4.86 12.97 4.31
C ALA A 94 4.24 11.66 4.83
N GLU A 95 4.79 11.10 5.90
CA GLU A 95 4.23 9.92 6.56
C GLU A 95 2.87 10.21 7.18
N GLU A 96 2.70 11.38 7.80
CA GLU A 96 1.40 11.80 8.32
C GLU A 96 0.37 11.96 7.20
N LEU A 97 0.73 12.58 6.07
CA LEU A 97 -0.15 12.70 4.91
C LEU A 97 -0.60 11.34 4.38
N LEU A 98 0.33 10.38 4.25
CA LEU A 98 -0.03 9.03 3.84
C LEU A 98 -0.99 8.38 4.84
N ILE A 99 -0.69 8.44 6.14
CA ILE A 99 -1.54 7.85 7.19
C ILE A 99 -2.96 8.43 7.12
N ARG A 100 -3.09 9.74 6.97
CA ARG A 100 -4.40 10.42 6.84
C ARG A 100 -5.15 10.06 5.56
N SER A 101 -4.45 9.61 4.53
CA SER A 101 -5.05 9.18 3.26
C SER A 101 -5.58 7.73 3.29
N ILE A 102 -5.22 6.92 4.30
CA ILE A 102 -5.57 5.49 4.37
C ILE A 102 -7.08 5.24 4.23
N PRO A 103 -7.97 5.94 4.95
CA PRO A 103 -9.40 5.67 4.85
C PRO A 103 -9.93 5.79 3.42
N GLN A 104 -9.58 6.87 2.73
CA GLN A 104 -9.98 7.09 1.35
C GLN A 104 -9.31 6.09 0.40
N ALA A 105 -8.02 5.83 0.57
CA ALA A 105 -7.29 4.88 -0.25
C ALA A 105 -7.89 3.47 -0.16
N MET A 106 -8.24 3.01 1.04
CA MET A 106 -8.86 1.69 1.24
C MET A 106 -10.28 1.64 0.69
N ALA A 107 -11.05 2.71 0.80
CA ALA A 107 -12.40 2.80 0.23
C ALA A 107 -12.41 2.79 -1.31
N GLU A 108 -11.35 3.28 -1.95
CA GLU A 108 -11.26 3.41 -3.42
C GLU A 108 -10.47 2.30 -4.11
N THR A 109 -9.88 1.37 -3.37
CA THR A 109 -9.05 0.28 -3.91
C THR A 109 -9.53 -1.08 -3.41
N GLU A 110 -9.29 -2.12 -4.20
CA GLU A 110 -9.74 -3.49 -3.90
C GLU A 110 -8.59 -4.41 -3.46
N ARG A 111 -7.37 -4.16 -3.94
CA ARG A 111 -6.21 -5.06 -3.77
C ARG A 111 -5.05 -4.45 -3.02
N VAL A 112 -5.15 -3.19 -2.62
CA VAL A 112 -4.10 -2.48 -1.90
C VAL A 112 -4.19 -2.78 -0.42
N CYS A 113 -3.05 -3.17 0.18
CA CYS A 113 -2.94 -3.39 1.62
C CYS A 113 -2.09 -2.28 2.24
N SER A 114 -2.56 -1.76 3.38
CA SER A 114 -1.88 -0.72 4.14
C SER A 114 -1.35 -1.25 5.47
N SER A 115 -0.27 -0.67 5.95
CA SER A 115 0.28 -0.92 7.27
C SER A 115 1.07 0.29 7.79
N VAL A 116 1.05 0.49 9.09
CA VAL A 116 1.84 1.54 9.74
C VAL A 116 2.63 0.93 10.90
N ASN A 117 3.95 1.06 10.86
CA ASN A 117 4.81 0.59 11.93
C ASN A 117 5.00 1.71 12.96
N VAL A 118 4.37 1.57 14.12
CA VAL A 118 4.38 2.56 15.20
C VAL A 118 5.41 2.29 16.29
N GLY A 119 6.08 1.14 16.27
CA GLY A 119 7.04 0.78 17.30
C GLY A 119 7.93 -0.40 16.95
N SER A 120 9.00 -0.56 17.71
CA SER A 120 9.89 -1.71 17.67
C SER A 120 10.56 -1.95 19.01
N THR A 121 11.11 -3.14 19.22
CA THR A 121 11.89 -3.47 20.42
C THR A 121 13.12 -2.56 20.61
N LYS A 122 13.63 -1.98 19.52
CA LYS A 122 14.78 -1.06 19.54
C LYS A 122 14.43 0.38 19.83
N THR A 123 13.29 0.86 19.34
CA THR A 123 12.91 2.28 19.37
C THR A 123 11.81 2.59 20.36
N GLY A 124 11.18 1.58 20.92
CA GLY A 124 9.96 1.75 21.72
C GLY A 124 8.74 2.03 20.84
N ILE A 125 7.74 2.68 21.39
CA ILE A 125 6.45 2.94 20.75
C ILE A 125 6.27 4.45 20.56
N ASN A 126 5.91 4.87 19.35
CA ASN A 126 5.50 6.24 19.06
C ASN A 126 4.02 6.43 19.45
N MET A 127 3.76 6.99 20.64
CA MET A 127 2.40 7.13 21.17
C MET A 127 1.54 8.12 20.38
N ASP A 128 2.13 9.15 19.76
CA ASP A 128 1.40 10.08 18.89
C ASP A 128 0.90 9.35 17.62
N ALA A 129 1.73 8.48 17.07
CA ALA A 129 1.33 7.63 15.95
C ALA A 129 0.26 6.60 16.35
N VAL A 130 0.33 6.05 17.56
CA VAL A 130 -0.72 5.13 18.08
C VAL A 130 -2.05 5.86 18.20
N LYS A 131 -2.06 7.08 18.73
CA LYS A 131 -3.28 7.90 18.81
C LYS A 131 -3.86 8.16 17.42
N LEU A 132 -3.04 8.65 16.49
CA LEU A 132 -3.45 8.89 15.11
C LEU A 132 -4.01 7.63 14.47
N MET A 133 -3.34 6.48 14.65
CA MET A 133 -3.80 5.20 14.09
C MET A 133 -5.15 4.75 14.66
N GLY A 134 -5.44 5.03 15.91
CA GLY A 134 -6.77 4.78 16.49
C GLY A 134 -7.87 5.54 15.73
N GLU A 135 -7.64 6.82 15.44
CA GLU A 135 -8.56 7.66 14.65
C GLU A 135 -8.69 7.12 13.20
N ILE A 136 -7.57 6.76 12.58
CA ILE A 136 -7.53 6.27 11.19
C ILE A 136 -8.23 4.90 11.06
N ILE A 137 -8.06 3.99 12.01
CA ILE A 137 -8.73 2.68 12.00
C ILE A 137 -10.25 2.87 12.05
N LEU A 138 -10.75 3.74 12.92
CA LEU A 138 -12.17 4.05 13.00
C LEU A 138 -12.69 4.68 11.70
N ALA A 139 -11.95 5.64 11.15
CA ALA A 139 -12.32 6.29 9.90
C ALA A 139 -12.31 5.31 8.72
N THR A 140 -11.35 4.37 8.68
CA THR A 140 -11.28 3.33 7.65
C THR A 140 -12.45 2.37 7.76
N ALA A 141 -12.78 1.90 8.96
CA ALA A 141 -13.94 1.03 9.20
C ALA A 141 -15.25 1.70 8.75
N GLU A 142 -15.41 2.99 9.04
CA GLU A 142 -16.60 3.73 8.59
C GLU A 142 -16.63 3.92 7.06
N ALA A 143 -15.48 4.21 6.44
CA ALA A 143 -15.38 4.41 4.99
C ALA A 143 -15.59 3.13 4.17
N THR A 144 -15.37 1.96 4.78
CA THR A 144 -15.45 0.65 4.10
C THR A 144 -16.60 -0.23 4.60
N LYS A 145 -17.47 0.26 5.47
CA LYS A 145 -18.52 -0.54 6.13
C LYS A 145 -19.53 -1.19 5.19
N ASP A 146 -19.72 -0.62 4.01
CA ASP A 146 -20.67 -1.13 3.01
C ASP A 146 -19.96 -1.97 1.92
N GLN A 147 -18.68 -2.25 2.10
CA GLN A 147 -17.89 -3.07 1.19
C GLN A 147 -17.70 -4.46 1.81
N ASP A 148 -17.78 -5.51 0.97
CA ASP A 148 -17.34 -6.85 1.36
C ASP A 148 -15.82 -6.82 1.54
N SER A 149 -15.37 -6.44 2.73
CA SER A 149 -13.95 -6.38 3.07
C SER A 149 -13.53 -7.66 3.80
N LEU A 150 -12.35 -8.12 3.45
CA LEU A 150 -11.65 -9.19 4.17
C LEU A 150 -11.10 -8.68 5.51
#